data_c397bfbc4b9459aa72c2ef4086b0fd3c
#
_entry.id   c397bfbc4b9459aa72c2ef4086b0fd3c
#
_cell.length_a   1.000
_cell.length_b   1.000
_cell.length_c   1.000
_cell.angle_alpha   90.00
_cell.angle_beta   90.00
_cell.angle_gamma   90.00
#
_symmetry.space_group_name_H-M   'P 1'
#
loop_
_entity.id
_entity.type
_entity.pdbx_description
1 polymer ?
#
loop_
_entity_poly.entity_id
_entity_poly.type
_entity_poly.pdbx_seq_one_letter_code
_entity_poly.pdbx_strand_id
1 'polypeptide(L)'
;VAAGDRPEGLVSILRTERLDFGYPRFPVGRGVDLEIRPGEVLCLLGPNGCGKTTLFKTILGLIPRQGGRILLDAEDLARLDRRTIARRMAYVPQAHAAVFPYSVRDMVLMGRTVHRGLFSSPGQDDRARAEAALAQMGIATLAERDYTRISGGQRQLALIARALAQDAGLVVMDEPTASLDFGNQVLVLKEVRRLAAAGLGVVLSTHNPDHAFACASRVHLLADGATRAAGVPREVLTPEVLTRTYGVPVAVEQLANGQPVCVPEDLSG
;
A
#
# COMPACT_ATOMS: atom_id res chain seq x y z
N VAL A 1 -13.20 -9.80 14.77
CA VAL A 1 -11.81 -10.01 15.22
C VAL A 1 -11.58 -9.04 16.36
N ALA A 2 -11.38 -9.52 17.59
CA ALA A 2 -11.10 -8.71 18.75
C ALA A 2 -9.80 -7.94 18.46
N ALA A 3 -9.84 -6.61 18.58
CA ALA A 3 -8.67 -5.76 18.63
C ALA A 3 -7.82 -6.21 19.83
N GLY A 4 -6.74 -6.95 19.56
CA GLY A 4 -5.78 -7.30 20.59
C GLY A 4 -5.25 -6.00 21.19
N ASP A 5 -5.13 -6.03 22.50
CA ASP A 5 -4.69 -4.98 23.41
C ASP A 5 -3.45 -4.26 22.83
N ARG A 6 -3.67 -3.15 22.11
CA ARG A 6 -2.60 -2.26 21.68
C ARG A 6 -2.41 -1.22 22.79
N PRO A 7 -1.18 -0.97 23.24
CA PRO A 7 -0.95 0.00 24.30
C PRO A 7 -1.57 1.34 23.91
N GLU A 8 -2.45 1.84 24.74
CA GLU A 8 -3.00 3.18 24.66
C GLU A 8 -1.84 4.18 24.72
N GLY A 9 -1.58 4.89 23.61
CA GLY A 9 -0.54 5.93 23.58
C GLY A 9 0.31 6.01 22.31
N LEU A 10 0.23 5.06 21.37
CA LEU A 10 0.98 5.15 20.12
C LEU A 10 0.31 6.12 19.15
N VAL A 11 0.93 7.30 18.99
CA VAL A 11 0.44 8.37 18.10
C VAL A 11 0.63 8.02 16.62
N SER A 12 1.61 7.18 16.27
CA SER A 12 1.88 6.76 14.89
C SER A 12 2.37 5.31 14.82
N ILE A 13 1.90 4.55 13.80
CA ILE A 13 2.39 3.20 13.51
C ILE A 13 3.75 3.27 12.78
N LEU A 14 3.87 4.18 11.82
CA LEU A 14 5.09 4.39 11.03
C LEU A 14 5.40 5.89 10.95
N ARG A 15 6.68 6.22 11.13
CA ARG A 15 7.19 7.58 10.92
C ARG A 15 8.56 7.51 10.26
N THR A 16 8.82 8.38 9.31
CA THR A 16 10.16 8.62 8.77
C THR A 16 10.63 10.02 9.14
N GLU A 17 11.92 10.15 9.42
CA GLU A 17 12.54 11.43 9.79
C GLU A 17 13.72 11.69 8.85
N ARG A 18 13.55 12.68 7.96
CA ARG A 18 14.52 13.08 6.93
C ARG A 18 15.10 11.89 6.18
N LEU A 19 14.21 10.98 5.74
CA LEU A 19 14.60 9.72 5.11
C LEU A 19 15.23 9.96 3.74
N ASP A 20 16.48 9.51 3.58
CA ASP A 20 17.14 9.37 2.29
C ASP A 20 17.06 7.92 1.84
N PHE A 21 16.68 7.71 0.58
CA PHE A 21 16.42 6.39 0.02
C PHE A 21 16.95 6.23 -1.40
N GLY A 22 17.29 5.01 -1.74
CA GLY A 22 17.85 4.67 -3.04
C GLY A 22 18.63 3.37 -2.99
N TYR A 23 19.36 3.09 -4.07
CA TYR A 23 20.28 1.96 -4.14
C TYR A 23 21.70 2.42 -3.85
N PRO A 24 22.62 1.50 -3.40
CA PRO A 24 24.02 1.85 -3.26
C PRO A 24 24.55 2.51 -4.53
N ARG A 25 25.14 3.70 -4.44
CA ARG A 25 25.61 4.56 -5.55
C ARG A 25 24.53 5.25 -6.40
N PHE A 26 23.23 4.99 -6.16
CA PHE A 26 22.12 5.60 -6.92
C PHE A 26 21.08 6.15 -5.95
N PRO A 27 21.25 7.37 -5.41
CA PRO A 27 20.24 8.01 -4.59
C PRO A 27 19.00 8.29 -5.45
N VAL A 28 17.82 8.01 -4.89
CA VAL A 28 16.52 8.21 -5.56
C VAL A 28 15.77 9.36 -4.94
N GLY A 29 15.83 9.51 -3.62
CA GLY A 29 15.17 10.62 -2.94
C GLY A 29 15.79 10.93 -1.59
N ARG A 30 15.50 12.15 -1.09
CA ARG A 30 16.11 12.68 0.13
C ARG A 30 15.11 13.44 0.99
N GLY A 31 15.36 13.38 2.31
CA GLY A 31 14.67 14.21 3.29
C GLY A 31 13.17 13.96 3.38
N VAL A 32 12.70 12.74 3.12
CA VAL A 32 11.26 12.43 3.13
C VAL A 32 10.78 12.17 4.55
N ASP A 33 9.81 12.98 5.00
CA ASP A 33 9.11 12.85 6.25
C ASP A 33 7.70 12.32 6.00
N LEU A 34 7.41 11.11 6.46
CA LEU A 34 6.09 10.47 6.40
C LEU A 34 5.63 10.10 7.80
N GLU A 35 4.34 10.14 8.00
CA GLU A 35 3.71 9.63 9.22
C GLU A 35 2.39 8.96 8.85
N ILE A 36 2.12 7.80 9.43
CA ILE A 36 0.84 7.09 9.33
C ILE A 36 0.36 6.68 10.72
N ARG A 37 -0.91 6.94 11.00
CA ARG A 37 -1.58 6.62 12.26
C ARG A 37 -2.54 5.44 12.08
N PRO A 38 -2.94 4.80 13.19
CA PRO A 38 -4.02 3.81 13.14
C PRO A 38 -5.29 4.43 12.52
N GLY A 39 -5.93 3.69 11.62
CA GLY A 39 -7.16 4.15 10.97
C GLY A 39 -6.97 5.16 9.84
N GLU A 40 -5.74 5.49 9.48
CA GLU A 40 -5.46 6.40 8.35
C GLU A 40 -5.14 5.65 7.05
N VAL A 41 -5.48 6.30 5.95
CA VAL A 41 -5.00 5.97 4.60
C VAL A 41 -4.07 7.07 4.12
N LEU A 42 -2.78 6.77 3.97
CA LEU A 42 -1.80 7.65 3.36
C LEU A 42 -1.59 7.25 1.90
N CYS A 43 -1.90 8.16 0.97
CA CYS A 43 -1.65 7.97 -0.44
C CYS A 43 -0.31 8.61 -0.85
N LEU A 44 0.63 7.80 -1.32
CA LEU A 44 1.85 8.27 -1.97
C LEU A 44 1.57 8.47 -3.45
N LEU A 45 1.27 9.71 -3.84
CA LEU A 45 0.93 10.08 -5.21
C LEU A 45 2.17 10.58 -5.95
N GLY A 46 2.27 10.35 -7.24
CA GLY A 46 3.31 10.89 -8.10
C GLY A 46 3.47 10.14 -9.42
N PRO A 47 4.15 10.74 -10.40
CA PRO A 47 4.36 10.13 -11.70
C PRO A 47 5.17 8.84 -11.62
N ASN A 48 5.16 8.08 -12.72
CA ASN A 48 5.99 6.88 -12.81
C ASN A 48 7.47 7.24 -12.76
N GLY A 49 8.26 6.41 -12.08
CA GLY A 49 9.70 6.64 -11.92
C GLY A 49 10.11 7.65 -10.85
N CYS A 50 9.19 8.34 -10.16
CA CYS A 50 9.53 9.32 -9.12
C CYS A 50 10.07 8.72 -7.81
N GLY A 51 10.17 7.38 -7.69
CA GLY A 51 10.78 6.70 -6.55
C GLY A 51 9.82 6.06 -5.55
N LYS A 52 8.49 5.99 -5.79
CA LYS A 52 7.49 5.42 -4.87
C LYS A 52 7.85 4.00 -4.40
N THR A 53 8.09 3.08 -5.33
CA THR A 53 8.47 1.69 -5.03
C THR A 53 9.79 1.61 -4.25
N THR A 54 10.77 2.46 -4.57
CA THR A 54 12.05 2.49 -3.86
C THR A 54 11.87 2.98 -2.43
N LEU A 55 11.05 4.01 -2.22
CA LEU A 55 10.68 4.49 -0.89
C LEU A 55 9.98 3.39 -0.09
N PHE A 56 9.02 2.66 -0.67
CA PHE A 56 8.35 1.55 -0.01
C PHE A 56 9.30 0.43 0.36
N LYS A 57 10.19 0.02 -0.56
CA LYS A 57 11.22 -0.99 -0.24
C LYS A 57 12.15 -0.56 0.90
N THR A 58 12.45 0.74 1.00
CA THR A 58 13.27 1.28 2.09
C THR A 58 12.51 1.27 3.42
N ILE A 59 11.25 1.70 3.43
CA ILE A 59 10.37 1.69 4.61
C ILE A 59 10.15 0.27 5.14
N LEU A 60 10.03 -0.71 4.23
CA LEU A 60 9.87 -2.13 4.58
C LEU A 60 11.18 -2.81 5.03
N GLY A 61 12.30 -2.09 5.00
CA GLY A 61 13.62 -2.67 5.31
C GLY A 61 14.13 -3.66 4.27
N LEU A 62 13.53 -3.69 3.06
CA LEU A 62 13.96 -4.57 1.96
C LEU A 62 15.26 -4.08 1.29
N ILE A 63 15.46 -2.76 1.31
CA ILE A 63 16.72 -2.10 0.93
C ILE A 63 17.17 -1.16 2.06
N PRO A 64 18.49 -0.98 2.28
CA PRO A 64 18.96 -0.10 3.34
C PRO A 64 18.63 1.36 3.07
N ARG A 65 18.27 2.10 4.13
CA ARG A 65 18.18 3.56 4.06
C ARG A 65 19.56 4.18 3.82
N GLN A 66 19.61 5.30 3.13
CA GLN A 66 20.85 6.05 2.87
C GLN A 66 21.09 7.16 3.90
N GLY A 67 20.05 7.62 4.60
CA GLY A 67 20.09 8.62 5.66
C GLY A 67 18.76 8.69 6.41
N GLY A 68 18.72 9.49 7.47
CA GLY A 68 17.52 9.67 8.29
C GLY A 68 17.17 8.47 9.16
N ARG A 69 15.90 8.39 9.62
CA ARG A 69 15.38 7.31 10.46
C ARG A 69 14.01 6.82 10.01
N ILE A 70 13.71 5.56 10.31
CA ILE A 70 12.40 4.95 10.14
C ILE A 70 12.00 4.37 11.48
N LEU A 71 10.89 4.82 12.02
CA LEU A 71 10.34 4.37 13.29
C LEU A 71 9.07 3.55 13.01
N LEU A 72 8.99 2.36 13.57
CA LEU A 72 7.83 1.47 13.54
C LEU A 72 7.37 1.25 14.98
N ASP A 73 6.15 1.68 15.34
CA ASP A 73 5.66 1.70 16.73
C ASP A 73 6.68 2.38 17.68
N ALA A 74 7.24 3.52 17.27
CA ALA A 74 8.27 4.29 17.98
C ALA A 74 9.66 3.62 18.09
N GLU A 75 9.85 2.40 17.58
CA GLU A 75 11.14 1.70 17.56
C GLU A 75 11.89 1.94 16.24
N ASP A 76 13.19 2.23 16.27
CA ASP A 76 13.99 2.34 15.03
C ASP A 76 14.01 1.00 14.29
N LEU A 77 13.55 1.01 13.03
CA LEU A 77 13.48 -0.17 12.16
C LEU A 77 14.81 -0.92 12.06
N ALA A 78 15.95 -0.22 12.17
CA ALA A 78 17.26 -0.83 12.11
C ALA A 78 17.58 -1.74 13.32
N ARG A 79 16.81 -1.65 14.40
CA ARG A 79 16.96 -2.48 15.60
C ARG A 79 16.04 -3.70 15.58
N LEU A 80 15.09 -3.75 14.64
CA LEU A 80 14.11 -4.82 14.53
C LEU A 80 14.63 -5.91 13.59
N ASP A 81 14.39 -7.16 13.96
CA ASP A 81 14.60 -8.28 13.04
C ASP A 81 13.52 -8.33 11.94
N ARG A 82 13.83 -8.98 10.84
CA ARG A 82 12.95 -9.08 9.67
C ARG A 82 11.59 -9.70 10.00
N ARG A 83 11.54 -10.64 10.94
CA ARG A 83 10.31 -11.32 11.33
C ARG A 83 9.40 -10.38 12.12
N THR A 84 9.95 -9.59 13.02
CA THR A 84 9.24 -8.56 13.78
C THR A 84 8.68 -7.51 12.83
N ILE A 85 9.47 -7.01 11.87
CA ILE A 85 9.01 -6.07 10.83
C ILE A 85 7.84 -6.69 10.05
N ALA A 86 8.00 -7.94 9.56
CA ALA A 86 6.97 -8.62 8.79
C ALA A 86 5.71 -8.96 9.60
N ARG A 87 5.76 -9.07 10.92
CA ARG A 87 4.56 -9.20 11.76
C ARG A 87 3.79 -7.90 11.92
N ARG A 88 4.46 -6.75 11.83
CA ARG A 88 3.88 -5.42 12.01
C ARG A 88 3.47 -4.75 10.70
N MET A 89 4.15 -5.08 9.58
CA MET A 89 3.91 -4.51 8.24
C MET A 89 3.69 -5.61 7.22
N ALA A 90 2.56 -5.57 6.52
CA ALA A 90 2.28 -6.38 5.33
C ALA A 90 2.58 -5.59 4.06
N TYR A 91 3.04 -6.30 3.02
CA TYR A 91 3.38 -5.70 1.74
C TYR A 91 2.62 -6.35 0.58
N VAL A 92 1.94 -5.52 -0.19
CA VAL A 92 1.34 -5.86 -1.47
C VAL A 92 2.20 -5.25 -2.57
N PRO A 93 3.05 -6.01 -3.25
CA PRO A 93 3.81 -5.52 -4.38
C PRO A 93 2.89 -5.34 -5.60
N GLN A 94 3.34 -4.55 -6.57
CA GLN A 94 2.75 -4.56 -7.89
C GLN A 94 2.83 -5.98 -8.47
N ALA A 95 1.74 -6.48 -9.05
CA ALA A 95 1.68 -7.84 -9.53
C ALA A 95 2.67 -8.09 -10.67
N HIS A 96 3.47 -9.14 -10.54
CA HIS A 96 4.39 -9.61 -11.55
C HIS A 96 3.96 -10.98 -12.06
N ALA A 97 4.61 -11.45 -13.14
CA ALA A 97 4.38 -12.78 -13.66
C ALA A 97 4.65 -13.85 -12.58
N ALA A 98 3.73 -14.79 -12.45
CA ALA A 98 3.88 -15.90 -11.52
C ALA A 98 4.83 -16.94 -12.11
N VAL A 99 5.76 -17.45 -11.30
CA VAL A 99 6.80 -18.41 -11.75
C VAL A 99 6.45 -19.84 -11.32
N PHE A 100 5.77 -20.00 -10.18
CA PHE A 100 5.49 -21.32 -9.61
C PHE A 100 3.99 -21.63 -9.59
N PRO A 101 3.57 -22.88 -9.89
CA PRO A 101 2.18 -23.31 -9.99
C PRO A 101 1.58 -23.64 -8.60
N TYR A 102 1.69 -22.72 -7.65
CA TYR A 102 0.98 -22.86 -6.37
C TYR A 102 -0.51 -22.62 -6.56
N SER A 103 -1.36 -23.22 -5.72
CA SER A 103 -2.76 -22.83 -5.66
C SER A 103 -2.89 -21.38 -5.14
N VAL A 104 -4.00 -20.70 -5.50
CA VAL A 104 -4.29 -19.37 -4.96
C VAL A 104 -4.37 -19.41 -3.44
N ARG A 105 -4.94 -20.48 -2.87
CA ARG A 105 -4.97 -20.71 -1.42
C ARG A 105 -3.58 -20.76 -0.82
N ASP A 106 -2.65 -21.51 -1.42
CA ASP A 106 -1.27 -21.61 -0.91
C ASP A 106 -0.57 -20.26 -0.96
N MET A 107 -0.78 -19.48 -2.03
CA MET A 107 -0.27 -18.12 -2.12
C MET A 107 -0.76 -17.23 -0.98
N VAL A 108 -2.03 -17.34 -0.60
CA VAL A 108 -2.60 -16.56 0.52
C VAL A 108 -2.09 -17.09 1.85
N LEU A 109 -1.98 -18.42 2.04
CA LEU A 109 -1.40 -19.05 3.23
C LEU A 109 0.06 -18.66 3.47
N MET A 110 0.83 -18.28 2.44
CA MET A 110 2.18 -17.75 2.63
C MET A 110 2.19 -16.48 3.50
N GLY A 111 1.12 -15.71 3.55
CA GLY A 111 0.97 -14.58 4.47
C GLY A 111 1.09 -14.99 5.95
N ARG A 112 0.76 -16.23 6.29
CA ARG A 112 0.81 -16.75 7.67
C ARG A 112 2.20 -17.21 8.12
N THR A 113 3.19 -17.26 7.22
CA THR A 113 4.55 -17.75 7.54
C THR A 113 5.24 -16.99 8.67
N VAL A 114 4.95 -15.70 8.80
CA VAL A 114 5.52 -14.85 9.87
C VAL A 114 5.09 -15.26 11.28
N HIS A 115 3.94 -15.94 11.41
CA HIS A 115 3.38 -16.38 12.69
C HIS A 115 3.79 -17.80 13.08
N ARG A 116 4.46 -18.53 12.17
CA ARG A 116 4.79 -19.94 12.33
C ARG A 116 6.27 -20.18 12.60
N GLY A 117 6.60 -21.32 13.20
CA GLY A 117 7.98 -21.80 13.26
C GLY A 117 8.51 -22.20 11.87
N LEU A 118 9.83 -22.27 11.73
CA LEU A 118 10.51 -22.52 10.44
C LEU A 118 10.05 -23.82 9.76
N PHE A 119 9.69 -24.85 10.54
CA PHE A 119 9.31 -26.19 10.05
C PHE A 119 7.85 -26.57 10.36
N SER A 120 7.01 -25.59 10.78
CA SER A 120 5.62 -25.87 11.10
C SER A 120 4.72 -25.81 9.87
N SER A 121 3.84 -26.80 9.70
CA SER A 121 2.77 -26.77 8.70
C SER A 121 1.68 -25.77 9.10
N PRO A 122 0.89 -25.21 8.15
CA PRO A 122 -0.26 -24.35 8.46
C PRO A 122 -1.29 -25.05 9.32
N GLY A 123 -1.64 -24.43 10.46
CA GLY A 123 -2.69 -24.90 11.36
C GLY A 123 -4.09 -24.56 10.87
N GLN A 124 -5.10 -24.94 11.66
CA GLN A 124 -6.51 -24.67 11.35
C GLN A 124 -6.80 -23.15 11.34
N ASP A 125 -6.25 -22.40 12.30
CA ASP A 125 -6.39 -20.94 12.35
C ASP A 125 -5.76 -20.26 11.11
N ASP A 126 -4.57 -20.69 10.68
CA ASP A 126 -3.94 -20.16 9.48
C ASP A 126 -4.80 -20.35 8.22
N ARG A 127 -5.39 -21.53 8.09
CA ARG A 127 -6.30 -21.86 6.99
C ARG A 127 -7.57 -21.02 7.06
N ALA A 128 -8.19 -20.89 8.23
CA ALA A 128 -9.39 -20.08 8.42
C ALA A 128 -9.14 -18.60 8.06
N ARG A 129 -8.01 -18.04 8.45
CA ARG A 129 -7.62 -16.66 8.08
C ARG A 129 -7.39 -16.52 6.58
N ALA A 130 -6.75 -17.48 5.92
CA ALA A 130 -6.56 -17.46 4.48
C ALA A 130 -7.91 -17.53 3.73
N GLU A 131 -8.82 -18.40 4.14
CA GLU A 131 -10.18 -18.50 3.56
C GLU A 131 -10.97 -17.19 3.76
N ALA A 132 -10.92 -16.60 4.94
CA ALA A 132 -11.56 -15.31 5.21
C ALA A 132 -11.02 -14.20 4.30
N ALA A 133 -9.70 -14.16 4.09
CA ALA A 133 -9.06 -13.19 3.20
C ALA A 133 -9.46 -13.42 1.73
N LEU A 134 -9.53 -14.65 1.27
CA LEU A 134 -10.01 -15.01 -0.08
C LEU A 134 -11.47 -14.57 -0.29
N ALA A 135 -12.34 -14.83 0.69
CA ALA A 135 -13.75 -14.42 0.64
C ALA A 135 -13.90 -12.90 0.64
N GLN A 136 -13.12 -12.19 1.47
CA GLN A 136 -13.12 -10.75 1.57
C GLN A 136 -12.74 -10.07 0.24
N MET A 137 -11.79 -10.67 -0.51
CA MET A 137 -11.39 -10.18 -1.83
C MET A 137 -12.26 -10.71 -2.97
N GLY A 138 -13.33 -11.47 -2.68
CA GLY A 138 -14.25 -12.00 -3.69
C GLY A 138 -13.65 -13.07 -4.61
N ILE A 139 -12.56 -13.73 -4.19
CA ILE A 139 -11.83 -14.73 -5.00
C ILE A 139 -11.85 -16.14 -4.38
N ALA A 140 -12.74 -16.43 -3.45
CA ALA A 140 -12.83 -17.75 -2.83
C ALA A 140 -13.02 -18.90 -3.83
N THR A 141 -13.73 -18.65 -4.93
CA THR A 141 -13.94 -19.62 -6.01
C THR A 141 -12.67 -19.98 -6.79
N LEU A 142 -11.60 -19.18 -6.63
CA LEU A 142 -10.31 -19.40 -7.27
C LEU A 142 -9.32 -20.14 -6.36
N ALA A 143 -9.69 -20.48 -5.13
CA ALA A 143 -8.78 -21.01 -4.11
C ALA A 143 -7.92 -22.19 -4.60
N GLU A 144 -8.53 -23.14 -5.32
CA GLU A 144 -7.86 -24.34 -5.85
C GLU A 144 -7.22 -24.12 -7.23
N ARG A 145 -7.41 -22.95 -7.86
CA ARG A 145 -6.81 -22.67 -9.16
C ARG A 145 -5.32 -22.45 -9.03
N ASP A 146 -4.60 -22.85 -10.06
CA ASP A 146 -3.19 -22.54 -10.26
C ASP A 146 -3.02 -21.00 -10.41
N TYR A 147 -2.22 -20.41 -9.54
CA TYR A 147 -1.92 -18.97 -9.51
C TYR A 147 -1.32 -18.46 -10.82
N THR A 148 -0.62 -19.33 -11.56
CA THR A 148 -0.05 -18.97 -12.88
C THR A 148 -1.11 -18.86 -13.98
N ARG A 149 -2.29 -19.48 -13.79
CA ARG A 149 -3.37 -19.60 -14.79
C ARG A 149 -4.54 -18.64 -14.55
N ILE A 150 -4.46 -17.78 -13.57
CA ILE A 150 -5.45 -16.73 -13.32
C ILE A 150 -5.04 -15.41 -13.98
N SER A 151 -5.99 -14.49 -14.19
CA SER A 151 -5.72 -13.18 -14.79
C SER A 151 -4.80 -12.31 -13.93
N GLY A 152 -4.17 -11.27 -14.52
CA GLY A 152 -3.34 -10.31 -13.80
C GLY A 152 -4.09 -9.64 -12.65
N GLY A 153 -5.35 -9.24 -12.88
CA GLY A 153 -6.21 -8.67 -11.84
C GLY A 153 -6.50 -9.66 -10.71
N GLN A 154 -6.82 -10.93 -11.04
CA GLN A 154 -7.03 -11.96 -10.02
C GLN A 154 -5.75 -12.23 -9.21
N ARG A 155 -4.57 -12.20 -9.83
CA ARG A 155 -3.29 -12.28 -9.11
C ARG A 155 -3.11 -11.13 -8.14
N GLN A 156 -3.44 -9.92 -8.52
CA GLN A 156 -3.37 -8.76 -7.63
C GLN A 156 -4.29 -8.91 -6.43
N LEU A 157 -5.54 -9.35 -6.63
CA LEU A 157 -6.48 -9.64 -5.54
C LEU A 157 -5.95 -10.72 -4.59
N ALA A 158 -5.30 -11.76 -5.13
CA ALA A 158 -4.67 -12.81 -4.31
C ALA A 158 -3.47 -12.27 -3.49
N LEU A 159 -2.67 -11.35 -4.03
CA LEU A 159 -1.59 -10.68 -3.30
C LEU A 159 -2.13 -9.80 -2.17
N ILE A 160 -3.26 -9.12 -2.38
CA ILE A 160 -3.94 -8.36 -1.33
C ILE A 160 -4.47 -9.32 -0.26
N ALA A 161 -5.16 -10.41 -0.66
CA ALA A 161 -5.62 -11.44 0.27
C ALA A 161 -4.48 -12.03 1.12
N ARG A 162 -3.31 -12.27 0.52
CA ARG A 162 -2.11 -12.72 1.24
C ARG A 162 -1.67 -11.71 2.31
N ALA A 163 -1.67 -10.41 1.99
CA ALA A 163 -1.32 -9.37 2.94
C ALA A 163 -2.36 -9.26 4.08
N LEU A 164 -3.65 -9.43 3.77
CA LEU A 164 -4.70 -9.47 4.80
C LEU A 164 -4.56 -10.70 5.71
N ALA A 165 -4.27 -11.88 5.15
CA ALA A 165 -4.02 -13.08 5.93
C ALA A 165 -2.83 -12.95 6.88
N GLN A 166 -1.87 -12.07 6.61
CA GLN A 166 -0.73 -11.78 7.46
C GLN A 166 -1.11 -11.12 8.79
N ASP A 167 -2.27 -10.42 8.88
CA ASP A 167 -2.82 -9.83 10.11
C ASP A 167 -1.88 -8.79 10.75
N ALA A 168 -1.28 -7.95 9.92
CA ALA A 168 -0.39 -6.87 10.35
C ALA A 168 -1.16 -5.58 10.65
N GLY A 169 -0.61 -4.72 11.53
CA GLY A 169 -1.21 -3.44 11.88
C GLY A 169 -1.09 -2.35 10.81
N LEU A 170 -0.14 -2.53 9.89
CA LEU A 170 0.12 -1.63 8.77
C LEU A 170 0.18 -2.42 7.46
N VAL A 171 -0.51 -1.95 6.43
CA VAL A 171 -0.46 -2.52 5.08
C VAL A 171 0.12 -1.49 4.11
N VAL A 172 1.20 -1.88 3.42
CA VAL A 172 1.84 -1.07 2.37
C VAL A 172 1.50 -1.69 1.02
N MET A 173 0.90 -0.92 0.11
CA MET A 173 0.42 -1.38 -1.20
C MET A 173 1.07 -0.58 -2.33
N ASP A 174 1.85 -1.24 -3.16
CA ASP A 174 2.52 -0.59 -4.30
C ASP A 174 1.69 -0.72 -5.57
N GLU A 175 1.08 0.38 -5.99
CA GLU A 175 0.18 0.50 -7.14
C GLU A 175 -0.88 -0.64 -7.21
N PRO A 176 -1.69 -0.84 -6.15
CA PRO A 176 -2.55 -2.02 -6.03
C PRO A 176 -3.65 -2.11 -7.09
N THR A 177 -3.88 -1.05 -7.85
CA THR A 177 -4.95 -0.94 -8.87
C THR A 177 -4.43 -0.96 -10.32
N ALA A 178 -3.11 -0.92 -10.55
CA ALA A 178 -2.52 -0.67 -11.88
C ALA A 178 -2.89 -1.70 -12.96
N SER A 179 -3.15 -2.96 -12.58
CA SER A 179 -3.47 -4.05 -13.53
C SER A 179 -4.92 -4.52 -13.43
N LEU A 180 -5.81 -3.70 -12.82
CA LEU A 180 -7.19 -4.06 -12.56
C LEU A 180 -8.15 -3.38 -13.55
N ASP A 181 -9.23 -4.07 -13.89
CA ASP A 181 -10.39 -3.44 -14.50
C ASP A 181 -11.11 -2.51 -13.51
N PHE A 182 -11.99 -1.67 -14.00
CA PHE A 182 -12.68 -0.66 -13.22
C PHE A 182 -13.40 -1.23 -11.99
N GLY A 183 -14.10 -2.37 -12.12
CA GLY A 183 -14.84 -2.99 -11.02
C GLY A 183 -13.91 -3.45 -9.91
N ASN A 184 -12.79 -4.09 -10.26
CA ASN A 184 -11.79 -4.54 -9.31
C ASN A 184 -11.00 -3.37 -8.68
N GLN A 185 -10.76 -2.26 -9.42
CA GLN A 185 -10.20 -1.04 -8.83
C GLN A 185 -11.09 -0.49 -7.71
N VAL A 186 -12.41 -0.38 -7.98
CA VAL A 186 -13.38 0.06 -6.96
C VAL A 186 -13.41 -0.88 -5.75
N LEU A 187 -13.35 -2.20 -5.97
CA LEU A 187 -13.27 -3.20 -4.90
C LEU A 187 -12.04 -2.95 -4.00
N VAL A 188 -10.87 -2.77 -4.59
CA VAL A 188 -9.63 -2.52 -3.85
C VAL A 188 -9.70 -1.21 -3.05
N LEU A 189 -10.18 -0.12 -3.65
CA LEU A 189 -10.29 1.17 -2.95
C LEU A 189 -11.32 1.12 -1.80
N LYS A 190 -12.42 0.38 -1.96
CA LYS A 190 -13.37 0.11 -0.88
C LYS A 190 -12.71 -0.68 0.25
N GLU A 191 -11.91 -1.69 -0.11
CA GLU A 191 -11.21 -2.51 0.87
C GLU A 191 -10.17 -1.70 1.65
N VAL A 192 -9.40 -0.83 0.99
CA VAL A 192 -8.48 0.12 1.63
C VAL A 192 -9.20 0.95 2.70
N ARG A 193 -10.36 1.52 2.36
CA ARG A 193 -11.18 2.28 3.33
C ARG A 193 -11.68 1.42 4.48
N ARG A 194 -12.11 0.18 4.19
CA ARG A 194 -12.60 -0.76 5.19
C ARG A 194 -11.50 -1.15 6.20
N LEU A 195 -10.27 -1.38 5.71
CA LEU A 195 -9.12 -1.68 6.57
C LEU A 195 -8.80 -0.52 7.50
N ALA A 196 -8.79 0.71 6.98
CA ALA A 196 -8.59 1.91 7.79
C ALA A 196 -9.71 2.07 8.83
N ALA A 197 -10.97 1.92 8.43
CA ALA A 197 -12.11 1.96 9.36
C ALA A 197 -12.04 0.87 10.45
N ALA A 198 -11.36 -0.25 10.19
CA ALA A 198 -11.07 -1.29 11.17
C ALA A 198 -9.84 -0.99 12.05
N GLY A 199 -9.24 0.21 11.93
CA GLY A 199 -8.13 0.67 12.75
C GLY A 199 -6.74 0.34 12.22
N LEU A 200 -6.60 -0.24 11.02
CA LEU A 200 -5.29 -0.47 10.41
C LEU A 200 -4.74 0.82 9.79
N GLY A 201 -3.42 0.99 9.81
CA GLY A 201 -2.76 1.95 8.94
C GLY A 201 -2.66 1.39 7.52
N VAL A 202 -2.97 2.20 6.51
CA VAL A 202 -2.79 1.80 5.12
C VAL A 202 -1.96 2.85 4.39
N VAL A 203 -0.88 2.42 3.74
CA VAL A 203 -0.10 3.28 2.83
C VAL A 203 -0.21 2.69 1.45
N LEU A 204 -0.69 3.46 0.48
CA LEU A 204 -0.75 3.01 -0.90
C LEU A 204 -0.04 3.97 -1.83
N SER A 205 0.61 3.46 -2.87
CA SER A 205 1.10 4.29 -3.97
C SER A 205 0.15 4.25 -5.15
N THR A 206 0.07 5.36 -5.87
CA THR A 206 -0.65 5.46 -7.14
C THR A 206 -0.10 6.60 -7.98
N HIS A 207 -0.35 6.58 -9.26
CA HIS A 207 -0.15 7.71 -10.17
C HIS A 207 -1.47 8.40 -10.56
N ASN A 208 -2.62 7.85 -10.10
CA ASN A 208 -3.94 8.40 -10.38
C ASN A 208 -4.44 9.23 -9.17
N PRO A 209 -4.62 10.58 -9.32
CA PRO A 209 -5.08 11.44 -8.24
C PRO A 209 -6.50 11.13 -7.79
N ASP A 210 -7.38 10.57 -8.65
CA ASP A 210 -8.74 10.21 -8.27
C ASP A 210 -8.78 9.11 -7.21
N HIS A 211 -7.78 8.23 -7.17
CA HIS A 211 -7.65 7.24 -6.11
C HIS A 211 -7.39 7.90 -4.74
N ALA A 212 -6.58 8.99 -4.72
CA ALA A 212 -6.35 9.74 -3.49
C ALA A 212 -7.64 10.42 -3.02
N PHE A 213 -8.40 11.05 -3.91
CA PHE A 213 -9.71 11.62 -3.59
C PHE A 213 -10.72 10.56 -3.10
N ALA A 214 -10.66 9.35 -3.67
CA ALA A 214 -11.61 8.29 -3.35
C ALA A 214 -11.38 7.65 -1.97
N CYS A 215 -10.14 7.51 -1.51
CA CYS A 215 -9.88 6.71 -0.31
C CYS A 215 -8.88 7.30 0.68
N ALA A 216 -8.08 8.31 0.34
CA ALA A 216 -7.02 8.75 1.22
C ALA A 216 -7.50 9.75 2.28
N SER A 217 -7.02 9.57 3.52
CA SER A 217 -7.11 10.58 4.58
C SER A 217 -6.09 11.69 4.36
N ARG A 218 -4.90 11.31 3.90
CA ARG A 218 -3.78 12.22 3.60
C ARG A 218 -3.08 11.78 2.32
N VAL A 219 -2.50 12.75 1.63
CA VAL A 219 -1.68 12.52 0.43
C VAL A 219 -0.27 13.06 0.66
N HIS A 220 0.71 12.33 0.18
CA HIS A 220 2.07 12.78 -0.05
C HIS A 220 2.36 12.76 -1.55
N LEU A 221 2.56 13.93 -2.12
CA LEU A 221 2.92 14.09 -3.52
C LEU A 221 4.44 14.00 -3.65
N LEU A 222 4.91 12.94 -4.28
CA LEU A 222 6.33 12.69 -4.53
C LEU A 222 6.66 12.99 -5.99
N ALA A 223 7.64 13.85 -6.22
CA ALA A 223 8.22 14.09 -7.55
C ALA A 223 9.73 14.33 -7.41
N ASP A 224 10.51 13.83 -8.34
CA ASP A 224 11.98 13.92 -8.35
C ASP A 224 12.62 13.49 -7.03
N GLY A 225 12.11 12.43 -6.42
CA GLY A 225 12.61 11.89 -5.16
C GLY A 225 12.39 12.76 -3.92
N ALA A 226 11.54 13.80 -3.99
CA ALA A 226 11.24 14.68 -2.87
C ALA A 226 9.73 14.87 -2.68
N THR A 227 9.31 15.15 -1.44
CA THR A 227 7.94 15.57 -1.16
C THR A 227 7.71 16.98 -1.72
N ARG A 228 6.75 17.12 -2.63
CA ARG A 228 6.35 18.41 -3.21
C ARG A 228 5.19 19.05 -2.48
N ALA A 229 4.28 18.23 -1.96
CA ALA A 229 3.15 18.66 -1.17
C ALA A 229 2.67 17.51 -0.28
N ALA A 230 2.09 17.82 0.88
CA ALA A 230 1.51 16.82 1.79
C ALA A 230 0.34 17.44 2.57
N GLY A 231 -0.72 16.67 2.77
CA GLY A 231 -1.91 17.13 3.52
C GLY A 231 -3.18 16.40 3.12
N VAL A 232 -4.33 17.02 3.36
CA VAL A 232 -5.64 16.50 2.96
C VAL A 232 -5.76 16.56 1.42
N PRO A 233 -6.22 15.50 0.74
CA PRO A 233 -6.25 15.48 -0.73
C PRO A 233 -6.93 16.70 -1.36
N ARG A 234 -8.07 17.14 -0.84
CA ARG A 234 -8.83 18.29 -1.38
C ARG A 234 -8.10 19.64 -1.25
N GLU A 235 -7.20 19.77 -0.28
CA GLU A 235 -6.43 20.99 -0.03
C GLU A 235 -5.13 21.02 -0.84
N VAL A 236 -4.53 19.85 -1.06
CA VAL A 236 -3.21 19.72 -1.65
C VAL A 236 -3.27 19.50 -3.16
N LEU A 237 -4.24 18.72 -3.64
CA LEU A 237 -4.34 18.35 -5.06
C LEU A 237 -5.15 19.40 -5.82
N THR A 238 -4.59 20.62 -5.94
CA THR A 238 -5.17 21.70 -6.74
C THR A 238 -4.81 21.53 -8.21
N PRO A 239 -5.56 22.19 -9.14
CA PRO A 239 -5.25 22.19 -10.57
C PRO A 239 -3.78 22.57 -10.86
N GLU A 240 -3.24 23.59 -10.17
CA GLU A 240 -1.87 24.07 -10.36
C GLU A 240 -0.83 23.04 -9.93
N VAL A 241 -1.08 22.37 -8.79
CA VAL A 241 -0.19 21.32 -8.26
C VAL A 241 -0.19 20.11 -9.19
N LEU A 242 -1.36 19.69 -9.66
CA LEU A 242 -1.51 18.55 -10.56
C LEU A 242 -0.91 18.85 -11.93
N THR A 243 -1.21 20.01 -12.52
CA THR A 243 -0.62 20.46 -13.80
C THR A 243 0.90 20.47 -13.75
N ARG A 244 1.47 21.04 -12.68
CA ARG A 244 2.94 21.05 -12.49
C ARG A 244 3.52 19.65 -12.35
N THR A 245 2.80 18.75 -11.67
CA THR A 245 3.27 17.39 -11.38
C THR A 245 3.23 16.50 -12.60
N TYR A 246 2.16 16.58 -13.39
CA TYR A 246 1.95 15.71 -14.54
C TYR A 246 2.38 16.33 -15.88
N GLY A 247 2.65 17.64 -15.90
CA GLY A 247 3.11 18.35 -17.10
C GLY A 247 2.02 18.58 -18.15
N VAL A 248 0.76 18.39 -17.79
CA VAL A 248 -0.42 18.63 -18.63
C VAL A 248 -1.45 19.43 -17.86
N PRO A 249 -2.22 20.35 -18.49
CA PRO A 249 -3.29 21.09 -17.84
C PRO A 249 -4.36 20.14 -17.26
N VAL A 250 -4.66 20.28 -15.98
CA VAL A 250 -5.63 19.44 -15.24
C VAL A 250 -6.58 20.36 -14.47
N ALA A 251 -7.88 20.21 -14.69
CA ALA A 251 -8.93 20.75 -13.85
C ALA A 251 -9.30 19.77 -12.74
N VAL A 252 -9.81 20.27 -11.62
CA VAL A 252 -10.43 19.49 -10.56
C VAL A 252 -11.89 19.92 -10.43
N GLU A 253 -12.78 19.08 -10.91
CA GLU A 253 -14.20 19.32 -10.87
C GLU A 253 -14.89 18.58 -9.74
N GLN A 254 -16.04 19.06 -9.32
CA GLN A 254 -16.86 18.38 -8.31
C GLN A 254 -18.08 17.74 -8.97
N LEU A 255 -18.22 16.43 -8.76
CA LEU A 255 -19.43 15.72 -9.15
C LEU A 255 -20.64 16.18 -8.30
N ALA A 256 -21.86 15.86 -8.72
CA ALA A 256 -23.09 16.22 -8.00
C ALA A 256 -23.14 15.71 -6.55
N ASN A 257 -22.42 14.64 -6.23
CA ASN A 257 -22.26 14.11 -4.86
C ASN A 257 -21.13 14.78 -4.07
N GLY A 258 -20.49 15.82 -4.62
CA GLY A 258 -19.38 16.55 -3.99
C GLY A 258 -18.02 15.84 -4.06
N GLN A 259 -17.89 14.74 -4.77
CA GLN A 259 -16.61 14.05 -4.97
C GLN A 259 -15.76 14.80 -6.00
N PRO A 260 -14.49 15.16 -5.71
CA PRO A 260 -13.58 15.72 -6.69
C PRO A 260 -13.19 14.68 -7.74
N VAL A 261 -12.97 15.11 -8.96
CA VAL A 261 -12.48 14.32 -10.08
C VAL A 261 -11.50 15.16 -10.91
N CYS A 262 -10.41 14.54 -11.37
CA CYS A 262 -9.44 15.19 -12.24
C CYS A 262 -9.86 15.04 -13.70
N VAL A 263 -9.93 16.16 -14.42
CA VAL A 263 -10.28 16.22 -15.83
C VAL A 263 -9.15 16.90 -16.61
N PRO A 264 -8.61 16.29 -17.69
CA PRO A 264 -7.71 16.99 -18.58
C PRO A 264 -8.43 18.19 -19.24
N GLU A 265 -7.83 19.38 -19.21
CA GLU A 265 -8.47 20.59 -19.78
C GLU A 265 -8.43 20.63 -21.31
N ASP A 266 -7.44 20.02 -21.94
CA ASP A 266 -7.31 20.02 -23.39
C ASP A 266 -6.90 18.64 -23.91
N LEU A 267 -7.85 17.98 -24.60
CA LEU A 267 -7.62 16.77 -25.40
C LEU A 267 -7.70 17.07 -26.91
N SER A 268 -7.95 18.32 -27.30
CA SER A 268 -7.96 18.81 -28.70
C SER A 268 -6.53 19.20 -29.08
N GLY A 269 -5.73 18.25 -29.52
CA GLY A 269 -4.45 18.46 -30.17
C GLY A 269 -4.58 18.49 -31.67
#